data_6bdbfb837a156ad40a969b23911e30b2
#
_entry.id   6bdbfb837a156ad40a969b23911e30b2
#
_cell.length_a   1.000
_cell.length_b   1.000
_cell.length_c   1.000
_cell.angle_alpha   90.00
_cell.angle_beta   90.00
_cell.angle_gamma   90.00
#
_symmetry.space_group_name_H-M   'P 1'
#
loop_
_entity.id
_entity.type
_entity.pdbx_description
1 polymer ?
#
loop_
_entity_poly.entity_id
_entity_poly.type
_entity_poly.pdbx_seq_one_letter_code
_entity_poly.pdbx_strand_id
1 'polypeptide(L)'
;MTDALKTRIRHVPDFPKAGILFYDVTTLLRDPDGFRIAIDSMTSPFAGVGIDLVVGIESRGFILGSAVADRLGTGFVPVRKLGKLPAETIRASYSLEYGTDSLEMHRDAITPGQRVLIVDDLLATGGTASAAVQLVKQLGGIVQGVAFLIELVGLDGRSRLEGEAVYAVLSY
;
A
#
# COMPACT_ATOMS: atom_id res chain seq x y z
N MET A 1 12.04 -13.99 11.43
CA MET A 1 11.51 -12.59 11.47
C MET A 1 10.05 -12.56 11.05
N THR A 2 9.67 -13.18 9.93
CA THR A 2 8.28 -13.29 9.45
C THR A 2 7.34 -13.97 10.44
N ASP A 3 7.74 -15.07 11.10
CA ASP A 3 6.90 -15.77 12.07
C ASP A 3 6.56 -14.89 13.29
N ALA A 4 7.51 -14.07 13.73
CA ALA A 4 7.29 -13.14 14.83
C ALA A 4 6.24 -12.04 14.50
N LEU A 5 6.08 -11.68 13.21
CA LEU A 5 5.03 -10.76 12.77
C LEU A 5 3.69 -11.47 12.63
N LYS A 6 3.68 -12.71 12.08
CA LYS A 6 2.43 -13.49 11.90
C LYS A 6 1.71 -13.71 13.23
N THR A 7 2.43 -14.00 14.32
CA THR A 7 1.84 -14.19 15.66
C THR A 7 1.20 -12.94 16.25
N ARG A 8 1.52 -11.76 15.71
CA ARG A 8 0.98 -10.47 16.15
C ARG A 8 -0.23 -10.01 15.34
N ILE A 9 -0.61 -10.72 14.27
CA ILE A 9 -1.76 -10.41 13.43
C ILE A 9 -2.96 -11.22 13.95
N ARG A 10 -4.08 -10.55 14.20
CA ARG A 10 -5.30 -11.22 14.64
C ARG A 10 -6.05 -11.76 13.43
N HIS A 11 -6.42 -13.03 13.52
CA HIS A 11 -7.29 -13.67 12.52
C HIS A 11 -8.75 -13.56 12.98
N VAL A 12 -9.59 -12.96 12.16
CA VAL A 12 -11.02 -12.78 12.42
C VAL A 12 -11.80 -13.56 11.36
N PRO A 13 -12.32 -14.76 11.71
CA PRO A 13 -13.13 -15.52 10.77
C PRO A 13 -14.48 -14.84 10.53
N ASP A 14 -15.04 -15.09 9.35
CA ASP A 14 -16.36 -14.61 8.92
C ASP A 14 -16.54 -13.08 8.97
N PHE A 15 -15.49 -12.31 8.65
CA PHE A 15 -15.55 -10.85 8.57
C PHE A 15 -15.02 -10.35 7.21
N PRO A 16 -15.70 -9.40 6.53
CA PRO A 16 -16.98 -8.75 6.90
C PRO A 16 -18.21 -9.60 6.59
N LYS A 17 -18.04 -10.77 6.00
CA LYS A 17 -19.12 -11.73 5.70
C LYS A 17 -18.64 -13.17 5.89
N ALA A 18 -19.57 -14.11 6.03
CA ALA A 18 -19.29 -15.53 6.19
C ALA A 18 -18.34 -16.07 5.10
N GLY A 19 -17.39 -16.91 5.50
CA GLY A 19 -16.38 -17.54 4.63
C GLY A 19 -15.14 -16.69 4.36
N ILE A 20 -15.06 -15.43 4.83
CA ILE A 20 -13.86 -14.59 4.70
C ILE A 20 -13.06 -14.63 6.00
N LEU A 21 -11.76 -14.92 5.89
CA LEU A 21 -10.81 -14.76 6.99
C LEU A 21 -10.15 -13.39 6.85
N PHE A 22 -10.40 -12.51 7.82
CA PHE A 22 -9.83 -11.17 7.85
C PHE A 22 -8.56 -11.13 8.70
N TYR A 23 -7.51 -10.53 8.16
CA TYR A 23 -6.23 -10.33 8.83
C TYR A 23 -6.18 -8.93 9.43
N ASP A 24 -6.45 -8.84 10.72
CA ASP A 24 -6.48 -7.56 11.44
C ASP A 24 -5.06 -7.20 11.91
N VAL A 25 -4.48 -6.21 11.25
CA VAL A 25 -3.15 -5.71 11.55
C VAL A 25 -3.10 -4.76 12.76
N THR A 26 -4.24 -4.37 13.32
CA THR A 26 -4.28 -3.41 14.43
C THR A 26 -3.58 -3.91 15.67
N THR A 27 -3.59 -5.23 15.89
CA THR A 27 -2.86 -5.86 17.00
C THR A 27 -1.34 -5.78 16.81
N LEU A 28 -0.86 -5.86 15.58
CA LEU A 28 0.55 -5.66 15.25
C LEU A 28 0.94 -4.18 15.38
N LEU A 29 0.10 -3.26 14.88
CA LEU A 29 0.36 -1.81 14.94
C LEU A 29 0.45 -1.29 16.38
N ARG A 30 -0.29 -1.90 17.30
CA ARG A 30 -0.32 -1.58 18.73
C ARG A 30 0.93 -2.07 19.49
N ASP A 31 1.64 -3.06 18.97
CA ASP A 31 2.86 -3.62 19.56
C ASP A 31 4.07 -2.83 19.04
N PRO A 32 4.81 -2.10 19.92
CA PRO A 32 5.94 -1.26 19.48
C PRO A 32 7.01 -2.03 18.73
N ASP A 33 7.32 -3.26 19.15
CA ASP A 33 8.33 -4.09 18.50
C ASP A 33 7.81 -4.64 17.18
N GLY A 34 6.55 -5.12 17.14
CA GLY A 34 5.89 -5.59 15.93
C GLY A 34 5.82 -4.51 14.86
N PHE A 35 5.39 -3.30 15.24
CA PHE A 35 5.31 -2.16 14.35
C PHE A 35 6.69 -1.79 13.78
N ARG A 36 7.72 -1.67 14.65
CA ARG A 36 9.08 -1.37 14.22
C ARG A 36 9.61 -2.42 13.24
N ILE A 37 9.47 -3.71 13.56
CA ILE A 37 9.92 -4.81 12.68
C ILE A 37 9.19 -4.77 11.34
N ALA A 38 7.89 -4.49 11.32
CA ALA A 38 7.12 -4.37 10.09
C ALA A 38 7.64 -3.23 9.21
N ILE A 39 7.83 -2.04 9.78
CA ILE A 39 8.36 -0.88 9.05
C ILE A 39 9.77 -1.14 8.53
N ASP A 40 10.67 -1.70 9.35
CA ASP A 40 12.03 -2.05 8.93
C ASP A 40 12.02 -3.07 7.78
N SER A 41 11.13 -4.07 7.85
CA SER A 41 10.97 -5.08 6.80
C SER A 41 10.43 -4.49 5.49
N MET A 42 9.49 -3.56 5.56
CA MET A 42 8.94 -2.88 4.38
C MET A 42 9.93 -1.89 3.77
N THR A 43 10.83 -1.33 4.56
CA THR A 43 11.79 -0.30 4.14
C THR A 43 13.06 -0.88 3.56
N SER A 44 13.56 -1.97 4.15
CA SER A 44 14.89 -2.53 3.83
C SER A 44 15.13 -2.85 2.35
N PRO A 45 14.16 -3.36 1.56
CA PRO A 45 14.38 -3.62 0.13
C PRO A 45 14.60 -2.34 -0.70
N PHE A 46 14.20 -1.19 -0.16
CA PHE A 46 14.26 0.11 -0.84
C PHE A 46 15.37 1.03 -0.31
N ALA A 47 16.12 0.56 0.69
CA ALA A 47 17.26 1.29 1.21
C ALA A 47 18.32 1.46 0.09
N GLY A 48 18.70 2.72 -0.18
CA GLY A 48 19.69 3.05 -1.23
C GLY A 48 19.14 3.04 -2.67
N VAL A 49 17.87 2.69 -2.89
CA VAL A 49 17.23 2.76 -4.22
C VAL A 49 17.02 4.21 -4.66
N GLY A 50 17.02 5.14 -3.72
CA GLY A 50 16.83 6.57 -4.00
C GLY A 50 15.36 6.90 -4.24
N ILE A 51 14.48 6.55 -3.31
CA ILE A 51 13.07 6.93 -3.33
C ILE A 51 12.96 8.43 -3.05
N ASP A 52 12.17 9.16 -3.83
CA ASP A 52 11.91 10.58 -3.64
C ASP A 52 10.61 10.85 -2.87
N LEU A 53 9.61 9.98 -3.05
CA LEU A 53 8.30 10.06 -2.39
C LEU A 53 7.74 8.68 -2.05
N VAL A 54 6.99 8.61 -0.95
CA VAL A 54 6.14 7.46 -0.62
C VAL A 54 4.68 7.86 -0.82
N VAL A 55 3.95 7.03 -1.55
CA VAL A 55 2.50 7.14 -1.73
C VAL A 55 1.83 6.11 -0.85
N GLY A 56 0.93 6.55 0.03
CA GLY A 56 0.14 5.67 0.89
C GLY A 56 -1.32 5.64 0.49
N ILE A 57 -1.93 4.45 0.53
CA ILE A 57 -3.33 4.25 0.13
C ILE A 57 -4.25 4.27 1.36
N GLU A 58 -5.36 5.04 1.29
CA GLU A 58 -6.39 5.09 2.34
C GLU A 58 -6.93 3.68 2.61
N SER A 59 -7.00 3.26 3.85
CA SER A 59 -6.74 4.01 5.07
C SER A 59 -5.50 3.50 5.83
N ARG A 60 -5.29 2.19 5.94
CA ARG A 60 -4.20 1.61 6.72
C ARG A 60 -2.83 1.80 6.05
N GLY A 61 -2.81 1.95 4.72
CA GLY A 61 -1.62 2.37 3.99
C GLY A 61 -1.06 3.73 4.42
N PHE A 62 -1.86 4.60 5.02
CA PHE A 62 -1.37 5.88 5.58
C PHE A 62 -0.47 5.65 6.79
N ILE A 63 -0.85 4.73 7.67
CA ILE A 63 -0.09 4.43 8.89
C ILE A 63 1.29 3.87 8.53
N LEU A 64 1.30 2.86 7.66
CA LEU A 64 2.53 2.21 7.23
C LEU A 64 3.35 3.11 6.30
N GLY A 65 2.69 3.75 5.33
CA GLY A 65 3.36 4.60 4.34
C GLY A 65 4.04 5.81 4.95
N SER A 66 3.41 6.49 5.91
CA SER A 66 4.03 7.62 6.60
C SER A 66 5.26 7.20 7.41
N ALA A 67 5.20 6.04 8.09
CA ALA A 67 6.32 5.51 8.83
C ALA A 67 7.48 5.05 7.92
N VAL A 68 7.16 4.46 6.75
CA VAL A 68 8.14 4.09 5.72
C VAL A 68 8.79 5.34 5.13
N ALA A 69 8.00 6.40 4.85
CA ALA A 69 8.51 7.67 4.35
C ALA A 69 9.52 8.31 5.32
N ASP A 70 9.15 8.38 6.60
CA ASP A 70 10.05 8.88 7.65
C ASP A 70 11.34 8.06 7.72
N ARG A 71 11.25 6.73 7.67
CA ARG A 71 12.40 5.82 7.72
C ARG A 71 13.33 5.97 6.51
N LEU A 72 12.77 6.28 5.33
CA LEU A 72 13.53 6.54 4.09
C LEU A 72 14.02 7.99 3.98
N GLY A 73 13.57 8.89 4.85
CA GLY A 73 13.86 10.32 4.78
C GLY A 73 13.21 11.02 3.58
N THR A 74 12.00 10.61 3.20
CA THR A 74 11.27 11.11 2.02
C THR A 74 9.97 11.80 2.41
N GLY A 75 9.33 12.47 1.44
CA GLY A 75 7.96 12.98 1.58
C GLY A 75 6.90 11.88 1.49
N PHE A 76 5.67 12.21 1.94
CA PHE A 76 4.50 11.33 1.90
C PHE A 76 3.36 11.96 1.12
N VAL A 77 2.72 11.19 0.24
CA VAL A 77 1.56 11.59 -0.56
C VAL A 77 0.38 10.65 -0.28
N PRO A 78 -0.78 11.17 0.12
CA PRO A 78 -1.98 10.36 0.31
C PRO A 78 -2.71 10.09 -1.01
N VAL A 79 -3.09 8.85 -1.24
CA VAL A 79 -4.10 8.45 -2.23
C VAL A 79 -5.37 8.10 -1.49
N ARG A 80 -6.50 8.70 -1.90
CA ARG A 80 -7.75 8.62 -1.16
C ARG A 80 -8.93 8.20 -2.04
N LYS A 81 -10.00 7.75 -1.40
CA LYS A 81 -11.29 7.57 -2.05
C LYS A 81 -11.89 8.91 -2.46
N LEU A 82 -12.78 8.88 -3.44
CA LEU A 82 -13.42 10.05 -4.04
C LEU A 82 -13.95 11.07 -3.01
N GLY A 83 -13.69 12.35 -3.30
CA GLY A 83 -14.21 13.48 -2.52
C GLY A 83 -13.56 13.68 -1.16
N LYS A 84 -12.40 13.05 -0.90
CA LYS A 84 -11.69 13.19 0.38
C LYS A 84 -10.52 14.19 0.32
N LEU A 85 -10.11 14.61 -0.86
CA LEU A 85 -9.01 15.56 -1.06
C LEU A 85 -9.55 16.96 -1.36
N PRO A 86 -9.00 18.03 -0.74
CA PRO A 86 -9.59 19.37 -0.81
C PRO A 86 -9.20 20.20 -2.03
N ALA A 87 -8.10 19.84 -2.75
CA ALA A 87 -7.62 20.56 -3.92
C ALA A 87 -7.94 19.82 -5.23
N GLU A 88 -7.42 20.31 -6.36
CA GLU A 88 -7.60 19.63 -7.65
C GLU A 88 -6.97 18.24 -7.66
N THR A 89 -7.73 17.27 -8.16
CA THR A 89 -7.32 15.87 -8.20
C THR A 89 -7.27 15.32 -9.61
N ILE A 90 -6.49 14.24 -9.75
CA ILE A 90 -6.63 13.26 -10.82
C ILE A 90 -7.27 12.00 -10.24
N ARG A 91 -7.83 11.15 -11.13
CA ARG A 91 -8.64 10.01 -10.73
C ARG A 91 -8.25 8.76 -11.50
N ALA A 92 -8.27 7.60 -10.83
CA ALA A 92 -8.20 6.28 -11.43
C ALA A 92 -9.28 5.38 -10.86
N SER A 93 -9.98 4.65 -11.73
CA SER A 93 -11.05 3.72 -11.35
C SER A 93 -10.56 2.28 -11.44
N TYR A 94 -11.09 1.42 -10.58
CA TYR A 94 -10.80 -0.01 -10.59
C TYR A 94 -12.06 -0.84 -10.32
N SER A 95 -12.09 -2.05 -10.88
CA SER A 95 -13.21 -2.97 -10.71
C SER A 95 -13.15 -3.69 -9.37
N LEU A 96 -14.27 -3.80 -8.70
CA LEU A 96 -14.53 -4.68 -7.56
C LEU A 96 -15.27 -5.92 -8.02
N GLU A 97 -15.45 -6.92 -7.14
CA GLU A 97 -16.37 -8.04 -7.42
C GLU A 97 -17.78 -7.56 -7.75
N TYR A 98 -18.23 -6.48 -7.11
CA TYR A 98 -19.53 -5.84 -7.33
C TYR A 98 -19.34 -4.34 -7.51
N GLY A 99 -19.27 -3.87 -8.78
CA GLY A 99 -19.18 -2.46 -9.13
C GLY A 99 -17.75 -1.96 -9.39
N THR A 100 -17.62 -0.64 -9.37
CA THR A 100 -16.33 0.07 -9.53
C THR A 100 -16.10 0.99 -8.34
N ASP A 101 -14.87 1.13 -7.93
CA ASP A 101 -14.44 2.16 -6.97
C ASP A 101 -13.36 3.02 -7.62
N SER A 102 -13.04 4.16 -7.02
CA SER A 102 -12.07 5.10 -7.58
C SER A 102 -11.19 5.67 -6.50
N LEU A 103 -9.95 5.94 -6.88
CA LEU A 103 -8.98 6.65 -6.05
C LEU A 103 -8.64 8.01 -6.67
N GLU A 104 -8.28 8.93 -5.81
CA GLU A 104 -7.84 10.28 -6.18
C GLU A 104 -6.45 10.59 -5.58
N MET A 105 -5.70 11.39 -6.31
CA MET A 105 -4.45 12.00 -5.90
C MET A 105 -4.47 13.46 -6.29
N HIS A 106 -3.90 14.35 -5.48
CA HIS A 106 -3.76 15.76 -5.87
C HIS A 106 -2.94 15.89 -7.16
N ARG A 107 -3.35 16.80 -8.03
CA ARG A 107 -2.71 17.02 -9.33
C ARG A 107 -1.25 17.47 -9.22
N ASP A 108 -0.91 18.14 -8.15
CA ASP A 108 0.43 18.67 -7.83
C ASP A 108 1.25 17.76 -6.89
N ALA A 109 0.76 16.55 -6.62
CA ALA A 109 1.38 15.66 -5.63
C ALA A 109 2.75 15.11 -6.05
N ILE A 110 2.98 14.97 -7.36
CA ILE A 110 4.20 14.37 -7.92
C ILE A 110 4.76 15.28 -9.01
N THR A 111 6.05 15.56 -8.94
CA THR A 111 6.78 16.18 -10.04
C THR A 111 7.25 15.09 -11.02
N PRO A 112 7.09 15.28 -12.34
CA PRO A 112 7.54 14.29 -13.34
C PRO A 112 9.01 13.89 -13.11
N GLY A 113 9.27 12.59 -13.17
CA GLY A 113 10.57 11.97 -12.94
C GLY A 113 10.88 11.60 -11.50
N GLN A 114 10.05 11.99 -10.52
CA GLN A 114 10.25 11.53 -9.13
C GLN A 114 10.05 10.03 -9.01
N ARG A 115 10.93 9.40 -8.22
CA ARG A 115 10.91 7.96 -7.94
C ARG A 115 10.01 7.69 -6.74
N VAL A 116 8.98 6.90 -6.97
CA VAL A 116 7.87 6.71 -6.03
C VAL A 116 7.80 5.27 -5.54
N LEU A 117 7.68 5.10 -4.23
CA LEU A 117 7.31 3.85 -3.58
C LEU A 117 5.84 3.91 -3.17
N ILE A 118 5.02 2.96 -3.62
CA ILE A 118 3.63 2.84 -3.20
C ILE A 118 3.55 1.87 -2.02
N VAL A 119 2.79 2.22 -0.99
CA VAL A 119 2.67 1.43 0.25
C VAL A 119 1.21 1.22 0.62
N ASP A 120 0.87 -0.03 0.92
CA ASP A 120 -0.43 -0.40 1.52
C ASP A 120 -0.24 -1.54 2.53
N ASP A 121 -1.28 -1.85 3.29
CA ASP A 121 -1.26 -2.93 4.28
C ASP A 121 -1.45 -4.31 3.64
N LEU A 122 -2.30 -4.42 2.62
CA LEU A 122 -2.73 -5.71 2.09
C LEU A 122 -2.82 -5.71 0.56
N LEU A 123 -2.18 -6.68 -0.06
CA LEU A 123 -2.41 -7.05 -1.45
C LEU A 123 -3.43 -8.19 -1.52
N ALA A 124 -4.66 -7.87 -1.93
CA ALA A 124 -5.72 -8.85 -2.21
C ALA A 124 -5.80 -9.10 -3.72
N THR A 125 -6.79 -8.54 -4.40
CA THR A 125 -6.97 -8.69 -5.85
C THR A 125 -6.13 -7.73 -6.70
N GLY A 126 -5.44 -6.77 -6.07
CA GLY A 126 -4.55 -5.83 -6.74
C GLY A 126 -5.22 -4.61 -7.39
N GLY A 127 -6.56 -4.51 -7.37
CA GLY A 127 -7.28 -3.41 -8.03
C GLY A 127 -6.90 -2.02 -7.49
N THR A 128 -6.92 -1.86 -6.17
CA THR A 128 -6.57 -0.63 -5.48
C THR A 128 -5.13 -0.21 -5.77
N ALA A 129 -4.19 -1.15 -5.68
CA ALA A 129 -2.78 -0.89 -5.95
C ALA A 129 -2.52 -0.53 -7.42
N SER A 130 -3.18 -1.21 -8.36
CA SER A 130 -3.11 -0.90 -9.79
C SER A 130 -3.62 0.52 -10.07
N ALA A 131 -4.71 0.95 -9.44
CA ALA A 131 -5.20 2.32 -9.57
C ALA A 131 -4.19 3.35 -9.03
N ALA A 132 -3.54 3.07 -7.90
CA ALA A 132 -2.50 3.93 -7.37
C ALA A 132 -1.27 4.03 -8.31
N VAL A 133 -0.84 2.92 -8.90
CA VAL A 133 0.21 2.89 -9.95
C VAL A 133 -0.17 3.77 -11.14
N GLN A 134 -1.42 3.68 -11.61
CA GLN A 134 -1.91 4.52 -12.70
C GLN A 134 -1.85 6.02 -12.35
N LEU A 135 -2.27 6.41 -11.15
CA LEU A 135 -2.22 7.80 -10.69
C LEU A 135 -0.79 8.34 -10.68
N VAL A 136 0.16 7.57 -10.13
CA VAL A 136 1.58 7.95 -10.12
C VAL A 136 2.11 8.17 -11.54
N LYS A 137 1.82 7.23 -12.46
CA LYS A 137 2.26 7.32 -13.85
C LYS A 137 1.59 8.46 -14.62
N GLN A 138 0.31 8.77 -14.35
CA GLN A 138 -0.39 9.92 -14.95
C GLN A 138 0.26 11.26 -14.62
N LEU A 139 0.86 11.40 -13.44
CA LEU A 139 1.63 12.58 -13.05
C LEU A 139 3.10 12.55 -13.50
N GLY A 140 3.52 11.52 -14.23
CA GLY A 140 4.90 11.36 -14.71
C GLY A 140 5.88 10.84 -13.65
N GLY A 141 5.38 10.31 -12.53
CA GLY A 141 6.19 9.61 -11.54
C GLY A 141 6.71 8.26 -12.03
N ILE A 142 7.83 7.84 -11.51
CA ILE A 142 8.47 6.55 -11.81
C ILE A 142 8.23 5.62 -10.62
N VAL A 143 7.41 4.58 -10.80
CA VAL A 143 7.16 3.59 -9.74
C VAL A 143 8.40 2.74 -9.55
N GLN A 144 9.04 2.82 -8.38
CA GLN A 144 10.20 2.01 -8.02
C GLN A 144 9.80 0.69 -7.36
N GLY A 145 8.58 0.64 -6.82
CA GLY A 145 8.03 -0.56 -6.23
C GLY A 145 6.68 -0.32 -5.57
N VAL A 146 6.03 -1.43 -5.25
CA VAL A 146 4.78 -1.46 -4.48
C VAL A 146 4.99 -2.40 -3.31
N ALA A 147 4.93 -1.87 -2.09
CA ALA A 147 5.22 -2.59 -0.86
C ALA A 147 3.96 -2.83 -0.02
N PHE A 148 3.80 -4.06 0.43
CA PHE A 148 2.70 -4.50 1.28
C PHE A 148 3.21 -5.15 2.55
N LEU A 149 2.47 -5.01 3.64
CA LEU A 149 2.71 -5.80 4.84
C LEU A 149 2.25 -7.25 4.61
N ILE A 150 1.11 -7.45 3.97
CA ILE A 150 0.49 -8.77 3.73
C ILE A 150 0.14 -8.93 2.25
N GLU A 151 0.34 -10.14 1.74
CA GLU A 151 -0.17 -10.61 0.46
C GLU A 151 -1.06 -11.83 0.66
N LEU A 152 -2.27 -11.80 0.08
CA LEU A 152 -3.16 -12.97 -0.03
C LEU A 152 -2.90 -13.66 -1.36
N VAL A 153 -1.99 -14.63 -1.37
CA VAL A 153 -1.49 -15.28 -2.59
C VAL A 153 -2.62 -15.91 -3.41
N GLY A 154 -3.61 -16.49 -2.74
CA GLY A 154 -4.77 -17.13 -3.40
C GLY A 154 -5.66 -16.18 -4.20
N LEU A 155 -5.51 -14.85 -4.07
CA LEU A 155 -6.28 -13.85 -4.80
C LEU A 155 -5.55 -13.28 -6.03
N ASP A 156 -4.33 -13.73 -6.30
CA ASP A 156 -3.52 -13.41 -7.49
C ASP A 156 -3.40 -11.89 -7.78
N GLY A 157 -3.28 -11.08 -6.73
CA GLY A 157 -3.21 -9.63 -6.88
C GLY A 157 -2.00 -9.12 -7.69
N ARG A 158 -0.91 -9.91 -7.75
CA ARG A 158 0.29 -9.57 -8.53
C ARG A 158 0.01 -9.51 -10.02
N SER A 159 -0.93 -10.29 -10.54
CA SER A 159 -1.27 -10.27 -11.97
C SER A 159 -1.76 -8.90 -12.45
N ARG A 160 -2.34 -8.09 -11.55
CA ARG A 160 -2.73 -6.70 -11.88
C ARG A 160 -1.61 -5.67 -11.74
N LEU A 161 -0.45 -6.09 -11.30
CA LEU A 161 0.74 -5.27 -11.10
C LEU A 161 1.90 -5.72 -12.00
N GLU A 162 1.59 -6.35 -13.14
CA GLU A 162 2.60 -6.78 -14.10
C GLU A 162 3.51 -5.62 -14.53
N GLY A 163 4.82 -5.86 -14.51
CA GLY A 163 5.84 -4.87 -14.82
C GLY A 163 6.27 -4.01 -13.64
N GLU A 164 5.60 -4.12 -12.47
CA GLU A 164 6.00 -3.44 -11.25
C GLU A 164 6.78 -4.38 -10.31
N ALA A 165 7.72 -3.81 -9.57
CA ALA A 165 8.41 -4.53 -8.50
C ALA A 165 7.50 -4.62 -7.26
N VAL A 166 6.91 -5.79 -7.01
CA VAL A 166 6.01 -6.01 -5.88
C VAL A 166 6.74 -6.72 -4.74
N TYR A 167 6.69 -6.13 -3.56
CA TYR A 167 7.24 -6.67 -2.34
C TYR A 167 6.16 -6.86 -1.28
N ALA A 168 6.16 -8.00 -0.60
CA ALA A 168 5.29 -8.27 0.54
C ALA A 168 6.10 -8.88 1.69
N VAL A 169 5.88 -8.41 2.91
CA VAL A 169 6.58 -8.90 4.10
C VAL A 169 6.07 -10.27 4.49
N LEU A 170 4.76 -10.47 4.45
CA LEU A 170 4.07 -11.71 4.83
C LEU A 170 3.19 -12.19 3.67
N SER A 171 3.09 -13.52 3.52
CA SER A 171 2.19 -14.17 2.57
C SER A 171 1.28 -15.16 3.31
N TYR A 172 0.02 -15.21 2.91
CA TYR A 172 -1.02 -16.12 3.38
C TYR A 172 -1.74 -16.79 2.22
#